data_0fc7ef8d4e3bb664b916eb5033254d8b
#
_entry.id   0fc7ef8d4e3bb664b916eb5033254d8b
#
_cell.length_a   1.000
_cell.length_b   1.000
_cell.length_c   1.000
_cell.angle_alpha   90.00
_cell.angle_beta   90.00
_cell.angle_gamma   90.00
#
_symmetry.space_group_name_H-M   'P 1'
#
loop_
_entity.id
_entity.type
_entity.pdbx_description
1 polymer ?
#
loop_
_entity_poly.entity_id
_entity_poly.type
_entity_poly.pdbx_seq_one_letter_code
_entity_poly.pdbx_strand_id
1 'polypeptide(L)'
;LLAGADRVEGTLFGNGERTGNLDIVTVALNMYSQGLHPNLDFSNIEEIREVYERTTGMTVHERHPYAGDLVFTAFSGSHRDAIKKGMDLREKEGATEQDHWQVPYLMIDPQDIGRSYEAIIRINSQSGKGGVAYVLSREFGLDLPKPMHPEVGLLMNEKADSESRELAAEEIYQAFKKEFLENHSPLRLLSYETEKLSADEISCVAQIEHKGDQSEISGQGNGPIN
;
A
#
# COMPACT_ATOMS: atom_id res chain seq x y z
N LEU A 1 1.56 -18.00 32.50
CA LEU A 1 0.63 -19.12 32.41
C LEU A 1 1.38 -20.45 32.35
N LEU A 2 2.28 -20.67 31.37
CA LEU A 2 3.04 -21.95 31.25
C LEU A 2 3.88 -22.28 32.51
N ALA A 3 4.29 -21.27 33.27
CA ALA A 3 5.00 -21.45 34.54
C ALA A 3 4.09 -21.72 35.74
N GLY A 4 2.78 -21.95 35.53
CA GLY A 4 1.82 -22.31 36.57
C GLY A 4 1.01 -21.13 37.13
N ALA A 5 0.97 -19.98 36.48
CA ALA A 5 0.07 -18.92 36.86
C ALA A 5 -1.35 -19.24 36.41
N ASP A 6 -2.31 -19.15 37.33
CA ASP A 6 -3.75 -19.40 37.07
C ASP A 6 -4.45 -18.13 36.54
N ARG A 7 -3.88 -16.95 36.82
CA ARG A 7 -4.45 -15.65 36.48
C ARG A 7 -3.34 -14.65 36.19
N VAL A 8 -3.58 -13.77 35.23
CA VAL A 8 -2.76 -12.58 34.97
C VAL A 8 -3.65 -11.36 35.04
N GLU A 9 -3.08 -10.26 35.51
CA GLU A 9 -3.74 -8.95 35.58
C GLU A 9 -2.91 -7.93 34.82
N GLY A 10 -3.57 -7.03 34.14
CA GLY A 10 -2.93 -6.01 33.35
C GLY A 10 -3.90 -4.90 32.94
N THR A 11 -3.51 -4.11 31.97
CA THR A 11 -4.28 -2.97 31.46
C THR A 11 -4.33 -3.01 29.94
N LEU A 12 -5.28 -2.29 29.35
CA LEU A 12 -5.32 -2.09 27.90
C LEU A 12 -4.06 -1.34 27.46
N PHE A 13 -3.39 -1.89 26.45
CA PHE A 13 -2.16 -1.36 25.85
C PHE A 13 -1.03 -1.11 26.86
N GLY A 14 -1.04 -1.83 27.98
CA GLY A 14 -0.02 -1.73 29.00
C GLY A 14 -0.03 -0.42 29.79
N ASN A 15 -1.12 0.35 29.77
CA ASN A 15 -1.21 1.62 30.47
C ASN A 15 -0.89 1.49 31.97
N GLY A 16 -0.10 2.40 32.50
CA GLY A 16 0.31 2.39 33.89
C GLY A 16 1.47 3.34 34.18
N GLU A 17 2.04 3.21 35.35
CA GLU A 17 3.20 4.00 35.74
C GLU A 17 4.51 3.48 35.12
N ARG A 18 5.47 4.35 34.91
CA ARG A 18 6.87 4.06 34.49
C ARG A 18 6.90 3.32 33.14
N THR A 19 7.33 2.08 33.13
CA THR A 19 7.42 1.23 31.91
C THR A 19 6.09 0.60 31.51
N GLY A 20 5.04 0.83 32.29
CA GLY A 20 3.71 0.27 32.07
C GLY A 20 3.43 -1.03 32.84
N ASN A 21 2.26 -1.58 32.61
CA ASN A 21 1.79 -2.84 33.16
C ASN A 21 1.81 -3.93 32.08
N LEU A 22 1.41 -5.15 32.46
CA LEU A 22 1.12 -6.21 31.50
C LEU A 22 0.05 -5.72 30.52
N ASP A 23 0.32 -5.83 29.24
CA ASP A 23 -0.66 -5.49 28.19
C ASP A 23 -1.60 -6.68 27.95
N ILE A 24 -2.86 -6.50 28.30
CA ILE A 24 -3.91 -7.54 28.17
C ILE A 24 -4.18 -7.83 26.69
N VAL A 25 -4.12 -6.82 25.81
CA VAL A 25 -4.35 -7.01 24.36
C VAL A 25 -3.31 -7.96 23.79
N THR A 26 -2.03 -7.68 24.08
CA THR A 26 -0.92 -8.55 23.62
C THR A 26 -1.03 -9.97 24.19
N VAL A 27 -1.35 -10.12 25.47
CA VAL A 27 -1.49 -11.46 26.06
C VAL A 27 -2.63 -12.25 25.43
N ALA A 28 -3.80 -11.62 25.28
CA ALA A 28 -4.98 -12.27 24.75
C ALA A 28 -4.78 -12.68 23.27
N LEU A 29 -4.24 -11.78 22.44
CA LEU A 29 -4.01 -12.07 21.02
C LEU A 29 -2.83 -13.02 20.79
N ASN A 30 -1.83 -13.06 21.69
CA ASN A 30 -0.84 -14.14 21.70
C ASN A 30 -1.45 -15.51 22.03
N MET A 31 -2.43 -15.57 22.94
CA MET A 31 -3.18 -16.81 23.18
C MET A 31 -3.97 -17.21 21.95
N TYR A 32 -4.67 -16.26 21.34
CA TYR A 32 -5.44 -16.48 20.12
C TYR A 32 -4.57 -17.02 18.97
N SER A 33 -3.40 -16.43 18.74
CA SER A 33 -2.45 -16.86 17.70
C SER A 33 -1.90 -18.29 17.93
N GLN A 34 -2.04 -18.83 19.15
CA GLN A 34 -1.71 -20.22 19.50
C GLN A 34 -2.94 -21.14 19.53
N GLY A 35 -4.09 -20.69 19.02
CA GLY A 35 -5.34 -21.46 18.98
C GLY A 35 -6.09 -21.51 20.31
N LEU A 36 -5.77 -20.65 21.27
CA LEU A 36 -6.46 -20.56 22.57
C LEU A 36 -7.35 -19.32 22.61
N HIS A 37 -8.67 -19.52 22.60
CA HIS A 37 -9.60 -18.39 22.67
C HIS A 37 -9.50 -17.69 24.03
N PRO A 38 -9.19 -16.38 24.07
CA PRO A 38 -8.96 -15.66 25.32
C PRO A 38 -10.23 -15.32 26.10
N ASN A 39 -11.42 -15.57 25.53
CA ASN A 39 -12.74 -15.13 26.02
C ASN A 39 -12.85 -13.61 26.20
N LEU A 40 -12.09 -12.88 25.40
CA LEU A 40 -12.15 -11.43 25.22
C LEU A 40 -12.42 -11.13 23.74
N ASP A 41 -13.17 -10.09 23.48
CA ASP A 41 -13.52 -9.65 22.13
C ASP A 41 -12.64 -8.47 21.71
N PHE A 42 -11.81 -8.70 20.69
CA PHE A 42 -10.98 -7.70 20.02
C PHE A 42 -11.31 -7.59 18.53
N SER A 43 -12.49 -8.04 18.11
CA SER A 43 -12.93 -7.99 16.70
C SER A 43 -13.00 -6.56 16.12
N ASN A 44 -12.98 -5.55 16.96
CA ASN A 44 -12.86 -4.14 16.55
C ASN A 44 -11.80 -3.41 17.40
N ILE A 45 -10.52 -3.74 17.15
CA ILE A 45 -9.42 -3.22 17.95
C ILE A 45 -9.24 -1.71 17.79
N GLU A 46 -9.64 -1.13 16.66
CA GLU A 46 -9.53 0.31 16.41
C GLU A 46 -10.48 1.10 17.32
N GLU A 47 -11.71 0.63 17.52
CA GLU A 47 -12.65 1.27 18.45
C GLU A 47 -12.14 1.23 19.88
N ILE A 48 -11.56 0.08 20.29
CA ILE A 48 -10.95 -0.07 21.62
C ILE A 48 -9.79 0.92 21.77
N ARG A 49 -8.96 1.07 20.76
CA ARG A 49 -7.84 2.02 20.72
C ARG A 49 -8.34 3.47 20.81
N GLU A 50 -9.33 3.85 20.01
CA GLU A 50 -9.92 5.19 20.03
C GLU A 50 -10.49 5.55 21.40
N VAL A 51 -11.22 4.64 22.01
CA VAL A 51 -11.75 4.86 23.39
C VAL A 51 -10.62 5.03 24.38
N TYR A 52 -9.58 4.18 24.29
CA TYR A 52 -8.41 4.28 25.17
C TYR A 52 -7.70 5.64 25.00
N GLU A 53 -7.35 6.01 23.77
CA GLU A 53 -6.62 7.26 23.48
C GLU A 53 -7.41 8.50 23.91
N ARG A 54 -8.71 8.53 23.62
CA ARG A 54 -9.59 9.61 24.05
C ARG A 54 -9.73 9.73 25.58
N THR A 55 -9.77 8.60 26.27
CA THR A 55 -9.98 8.56 27.72
C THR A 55 -8.71 8.90 28.50
N THR A 56 -7.58 8.43 28.03
CA THR A 56 -6.29 8.57 28.73
C THR A 56 -5.48 9.78 28.26
N GLY A 57 -5.74 10.28 27.05
CA GLY A 57 -4.91 11.27 26.38
C GLY A 57 -3.55 10.72 25.92
N MET A 58 -3.36 9.40 25.94
CA MET A 58 -2.13 8.71 25.54
C MET A 58 -2.34 7.97 24.24
N THR A 59 -1.39 8.07 23.31
CA THR A 59 -1.43 7.35 22.03
C THR A 59 -0.87 5.94 22.17
N VAL A 60 -1.46 4.99 21.47
CA VAL A 60 -0.91 3.64 21.30
C VAL A 60 0.30 3.71 20.37
N HIS A 61 1.41 3.12 20.79
CA HIS A 61 2.66 3.15 20.01
C HIS A 61 2.44 2.52 18.63
N GLU A 62 2.97 3.15 17.57
CA GLU A 62 2.80 2.70 16.17
C GLU A 62 3.27 1.25 15.90
N ARG A 63 4.17 0.72 16.74
CA ARG A 63 4.68 -0.67 16.69
C ARG A 63 4.09 -1.55 17.78
N HIS A 64 3.01 -1.11 18.44
CA HIS A 64 2.34 -1.94 19.42
C HIS A 64 1.85 -3.24 18.76
N PRO A 65 2.13 -4.43 19.32
CA PRO A 65 1.65 -5.69 18.77
C PRO A 65 0.13 -5.66 18.56
N TYR A 66 -0.32 -6.07 17.38
CA TYR A 66 -1.72 -6.11 16.93
C TYR A 66 -2.42 -4.76 16.70
N ALA A 67 -2.23 -3.75 17.57
CA ALA A 67 -2.95 -2.48 17.51
C ALA A 67 -2.17 -1.33 16.85
N GLY A 68 -0.86 -1.47 16.69
CA GLY A 68 -0.03 -0.41 16.11
C GLY A 68 -0.29 -0.22 14.62
N ASP A 69 -0.16 1.01 14.12
CA ASP A 69 -0.41 1.35 12.71
C ASP A 69 0.51 0.60 11.74
N LEU A 70 1.70 0.21 12.18
CA LEU A 70 2.71 -0.46 11.34
C LEU A 70 2.63 -1.99 11.36
N VAL A 71 1.79 -2.60 12.18
CA VAL A 71 1.82 -4.04 12.44
C VAL A 71 1.42 -4.86 11.22
N PHE A 72 0.43 -4.40 10.46
CA PHE A 72 -0.04 -5.07 9.26
C PHE A 72 0.44 -4.38 7.98
N THR A 73 1.56 -3.68 8.06
CA THR A 73 2.18 -3.02 6.92
C THR A 73 3.45 -3.75 6.49
N ALA A 74 3.68 -3.84 5.19
CA ALA A 74 4.93 -4.36 4.66
C ALA A 74 5.59 -3.34 3.72
N PHE A 75 6.80 -2.93 4.06
CA PHE A 75 7.58 -1.96 3.28
C PHE A 75 8.41 -2.65 2.19
N SER A 76 8.96 -3.82 2.48
CA SER A 76 9.80 -4.58 1.54
C SER A 76 8.96 -5.24 0.44
N GLY A 77 9.41 -5.14 -0.82
CA GLY A 77 8.77 -5.80 -1.95
C GLY A 77 8.70 -7.32 -1.81
N SER A 78 9.73 -7.95 -1.21
CA SER A 78 9.76 -9.40 -0.95
C SER A 78 8.73 -9.82 0.11
N HIS A 79 8.55 -9.03 1.17
CA HIS A 79 7.54 -9.33 2.18
C HIS A 79 6.13 -9.22 1.61
N ARG A 80 5.86 -8.18 0.82
CA ARG A 80 4.56 -7.99 0.14
C ARG A 80 4.23 -9.13 -0.82
N ASP A 81 5.20 -9.56 -1.61
CA ASP A 81 5.05 -10.70 -2.53
C ASP A 81 4.74 -11.99 -1.77
N ALA A 82 5.43 -12.22 -0.65
CA ALA A 82 5.18 -13.39 0.20
C ALA A 82 3.79 -13.37 0.85
N ILE A 83 3.35 -12.21 1.38
CA ILE A 83 2.01 -12.06 1.95
C ILE A 83 0.95 -12.27 0.88
N LYS A 84 1.10 -11.63 -0.29
CA LYS A 84 0.17 -11.82 -1.40
C LYS A 84 0.05 -13.28 -1.80
N LYS A 85 1.16 -13.98 -2.00
CA LYS A 85 1.17 -15.42 -2.32
C LYS A 85 0.50 -16.26 -1.24
N GLY A 86 0.70 -15.92 0.03
CA GLY A 86 0.04 -16.59 1.14
C GLY A 86 -1.48 -16.39 1.13
N MET A 87 -1.95 -15.17 0.87
CA MET A 87 -3.37 -14.86 0.74
C MET A 87 -4.00 -15.56 -0.48
N ASP A 88 -3.36 -15.46 -1.65
CA ASP A 88 -3.80 -16.11 -2.89
C ASP A 88 -3.88 -17.65 -2.75
N LEU A 89 -2.97 -18.25 -1.96
CA LEU A 89 -2.98 -19.68 -1.68
C LEU A 89 -4.18 -20.07 -0.81
N ARG A 90 -4.42 -19.33 0.27
CA ARG A 90 -5.59 -19.56 1.15
C ARG A 90 -6.91 -19.47 0.38
N GLU A 91 -7.05 -18.48 -0.49
CA GLU A 91 -8.23 -18.33 -1.34
C GLU A 91 -8.42 -19.53 -2.28
N LYS A 92 -7.34 -19.99 -2.93
CA LYS A 92 -7.36 -21.16 -3.83
C LYS A 92 -7.74 -22.46 -3.11
N GLU A 93 -7.28 -22.63 -1.88
CA GLU A 93 -7.56 -23.80 -1.06
C GLU A 93 -8.95 -23.74 -0.42
N GLY A 94 -9.67 -22.62 -0.55
CA GLY A 94 -10.95 -22.38 0.09
C GLY A 94 -10.85 -22.41 1.62
N ALA A 95 -9.71 -21.94 2.15
CA ALA A 95 -9.47 -21.91 3.58
C ALA A 95 -10.48 -21.01 4.29
N THR A 96 -10.93 -21.48 5.45
CA THR A 96 -11.92 -20.84 6.32
C THR A 96 -11.25 -20.25 7.56
N GLU A 97 -12.02 -19.55 8.39
CA GLU A 97 -11.58 -19.06 9.71
C GLU A 97 -11.14 -20.19 10.67
N GLN A 98 -11.57 -21.44 10.42
CA GLN A 98 -11.21 -22.60 11.24
C GLN A 98 -9.86 -23.21 10.84
N ASP A 99 -9.35 -22.85 9.69
CA ASP A 99 -8.08 -23.37 9.19
C ASP A 99 -6.91 -22.60 9.80
N HIS A 100 -5.82 -23.31 10.03
CA HIS A 100 -4.62 -22.72 10.61
C HIS A 100 -4.10 -21.55 9.76
N TRP A 101 -3.83 -20.41 10.41
CA TRP A 101 -3.27 -19.22 9.74
C TRP A 101 -1.81 -19.45 9.34
N GLN A 102 -1.48 -19.31 8.07
CA GLN A 102 -0.14 -19.59 7.52
C GLN A 102 0.39 -18.50 6.60
N VAL A 103 -0.20 -17.29 6.62
CA VAL A 103 0.29 -16.20 5.79
C VAL A 103 1.60 -15.67 6.38
N PRO A 104 2.72 -15.69 5.61
CA PRO A 104 4.00 -15.19 6.09
C PRO A 104 3.93 -13.73 6.54
N TYR A 105 4.69 -13.38 7.57
CA TYR A 105 4.80 -12.02 8.14
C TYR A 105 3.53 -11.46 8.79
N LEU A 106 2.42 -12.15 8.77
CA LEU A 106 1.21 -11.78 9.50
C LEU A 106 0.96 -12.80 10.61
N MET A 107 0.90 -12.33 11.84
CA MET A 107 0.76 -13.19 13.04
C MET A 107 -0.62 -13.83 13.18
N ILE A 108 -1.65 -13.12 12.72
CA ILE A 108 -3.06 -13.52 12.69
C ILE A 108 -3.69 -12.94 11.42
N ASP A 109 -4.90 -13.35 11.09
CA ASP A 109 -5.69 -12.65 10.08
C ASP A 109 -6.04 -11.25 10.63
N PRO A 110 -5.69 -10.16 9.91
CA PRO A 110 -6.10 -8.83 10.33
C PRO A 110 -7.60 -8.66 10.49
N GLN A 111 -8.40 -9.40 9.73
CA GLN A 111 -9.86 -9.34 9.78
C GLN A 111 -10.41 -9.83 11.13
N ASP A 112 -9.73 -10.76 11.82
CA ASP A 112 -10.13 -11.25 13.13
C ASP A 112 -10.19 -10.16 14.20
N ILE A 113 -9.47 -9.06 13.98
CA ILE A 113 -9.45 -7.90 14.88
C ILE A 113 -10.02 -6.62 14.23
N GLY A 114 -10.80 -6.78 13.16
CA GLY A 114 -11.46 -5.69 12.45
C GLY A 114 -10.50 -4.80 11.64
N ARG A 115 -9.30 -5.30 11.31
CA ARG A 115 -8.33 -4.60 10.47
C ARG A 115 -8.23 -5.23 9.08
N SER A 116 -7.63 -4.52 8.17
CA SER A 116 -7.24 -5.03 6.86
C SER A 116 -5.73 -5.12 6.75
N TYR A 117 -5.23 -6.06 5.93
CA TYR A 117 -3.87 -5.96 5.46
C TYR A 117 -3.76 -4.76 4.54
N GLU A 118 -3.23 -3.70 5.07
CA GLU A 118 -2.89 -2.54 4.26
C GLU A 118 -1.44 -2.69 3.78
N ALA A 119 -1.30 -2.95 2.50
CA ALA A 119 -0.05 -2.65 1.85
C ALA A 119 0.09 -1.11 1.79
N ILE A 120 0.34 -0.47 2.93
CA ILE A 120 0.71 0.95 2.94
C ILE A 120 2.06 1.02 2.23
N ILE A 121 1.99 1.37 0.97
CA ILE A 121 3.19 1.63 0.19
C ILE A 121 3.57 3.07 0.50
N ARG A 122 4.39 3.22 1.53
CA ARG A 122 5.14 4.46 1.72
C ARG A 122 6.32 4.41 0.77
N ILE A 123 6.36 5.35 -0.16
CA ILE A 123 7.46 5.47 -1.09
C ILE A 123 8.56 6.28 -0.42
N ASN A 124 9.66 5.59 -0.13
CA ASN A 124 10.92 6.21 0.28
C ASN A 124 11.99 5.92 -0.78
N SER A 125 13.18 6.49 -0.60
CA SER A 125 14.33 6.34 -1.50
C SER A 125 14.75 4.89 -1.78
N GLN A 126 14.32 3.94 -0.92
CA GLN A 126 14.61 2.51 -1.07
C GLN A 126 13.42 1.72 -1.64
N SER A 127 12.30 2.39 -1.96
CA SER A 127 11.13 1.74 -2.52
C SER A 127 11.41 1.31 -3.95
N GLY A 128 11.26 0.02 -4.22
CA GLY A 128 11.51 -0.54 -5.54
C GLY A 128 10.53 -0.01 -6.60
N LYS A 129 10.93 -0.10 -7.88
CA LYS A 129 10.23 0.39 -9.08
C LYS A 129 8.75 -0.02 -9.20
N GLY A 130 8.34 -1.11 -8.57
CA GLY A 130 6.96 -1.58 -8.55
C GLY A 130 6.06 -0.89 -7.52
N GLY A 131 6.64 -0.24 -6.50
CA GLY A 131 5.88 0.38 -5.42
C GLY A 131 5.05 1.57 -5.89
N VAL A 132 5.68 2.46 -6.66
CA VAL A 132 5.03 3.67 -7.20
C VAL A 132 3.90 3.31 -8.16
N ALA A 133 4.17 2.40 -9.10
CA ALA A 133 3.16 1.94 -10.06
C ALA A 133 1.94 1.30 -9.37
N TYR A 134 2.16 0.56 -8.29
CA TYR A 134 1.07 -0.02 -7.51
C TYR A 134 0.23 1.06 -6.78
N VAL A 135 0.86 2.09 -6.18
CA VAL A 135 0.11 3.20 -5.56
C VAL A 135 -0.76 3.91 -6.60
N LEU A 136 -0.19 4.23 -7.76
CA LEU A 136 -0.93 4.90 -8.84
C LEU A 136 -2.09 4.05 -9.37
N SER A 137 -1.89 2.74 -9.51
CA SER A 137 -2.96 1.81 -9.92
C SER A 137 -4.06 1.71 -8.86
N ARG A 138 -3.69 1.45 -7.60
CA ARG A 138 -4.66 1.16 -6.55
C ARG A 138 -5.44 2.38 -6.09
N GLU A 139 -4.75 3.50 -5.83
CA GLU A 139 -5.38 4.68 -5.24
C GLU A 139 -6.01 5.62 -6.29
N PHE A 140 -5.47 5.61 -7.53
CA PHE A 140 -5.88 6.53 -8.58
C PHE A 140 -6.35 5.84 -9.87
N GLY A 141 -6.36 4.50 -9.93
CA GLY A 141 -6.79 3.73 -11.09
C GLY A 141 -5.89 3.87 -12.33
N LEU A 142 -4.62 4.25 -12.14
CA LEU A 142 -3.66 4.47 -13.22
C LEU A 142 -2.76 3.25 -13.41
N ASP A 143 -3.09 2.40 -14.36
CA ASP A 143 -2.28 1.23 -14.73
C ASP A 143 -1.16 1.62 -15.69
N LEU A 144 0.02 1.84 -15.14
CA LEU A 144 1.17 2.26 -15.93
C LEU A 144 1.75 1.09 -16.75
N PRO A 145 2.11 1.32 -18.03
CA PRO A 145 2.91 0.38 -18.80
C PRO A 145 4.23 0.03 -18.08
N LYS A 146 4.61 -1.25 -18.09
CA LYS A 146 5.85 -1.71 -17.43
C LYS A 146 7.12 -0.92 -17.80
N PRO A 147 7.31 -0.47 -19.06
CA PRO A 147 8.46 0.36 -19.42
C PRO A 147 8.55 1.70 -18.70
N MET A 148 7.42 2.27 -18.22
CA MET A 148 7.39 3.54 -17.47
C MET A 148 7.76 3.38 -15.99
N HIS A 149 7.63 2.16 -15.42
CA HIS A 149 7.89 1.94 -13.99
C HIS A 149 9.28 2.42 -13.52
N PRO A 150 10.39 2.22 -14.28
CA PRO A 150 11.71 2.71 -13.88
C PRO A 150 11.81 4.23 -13.81
N GLU A 151 11.25 4.94 -14.79
CA GLU A 151 11.28 6.41 -14.85
C GLU A 151 10.46 7.04 -13.75
N VAL A 152 9.22 6.58 -13.59
CA VAL A 152 8.32 7.07 -12.53
C VAL A 152 8.91 6.76 -11.15
N GLY A 153 9.52 5.58 -10.99
CA GLY A 153 10.20 5.20 -9.75
C GLY A 153 11.39 6.10 -9.43
N LEU A 154 12.20 6.45 -10.44
CA LEU A 154 13.34 7.36 -10.29
C LEU A 154 12.89 8.76 -9.84
N LEU A 155 11.92 9.33 -10.51
CA LEU A 155 11.35 10.64 -10.16
C LEU A 155 10.87 10.68 -8.70
N MET A 156 10.16 9.65 -8.23
CA MET A 156 9.65 9.62 -6.87
C MET A 156 10.75 9.42 -5.83
N ASN A 157 11.77 8.63 -6.15
CA ASN A 157 12.93 8.45 -5.27
C ASN A 157 13.71 9.76 -5.13
N GLU A 158 13.99 10.46 -6.22
CA GLU A 158 14.66 11.77 -6.20
C GLU A 158 13.88 12.79 -5.37
N LYS A 159 12.55 12.81 -5.50
CA LYS A 159 11.70 13.69 -4.72
C LYS A 159 11.73 13.33 -3.23
N ALA A 160 11.61 12.04 -2.87
CA ALA A 160 11.68 11.57 -1.49
C ALA A 160 13.04 11.87 -0.85
N ASP A 161 14.14 11.70 -1.61
CA ASP A 161 15.50 12.02 -1.16
C ASP A 161 15.68 13.52 -0.93
N SER A 162 15.19 14.36 -1.84
CA SER A 162 15.29 15.83 -1.72
C SER A 162 14.54 16.35 -0.49
N GLU A 163 13.41 15.73 -0.15
CA GLU A 163 12.60 16.12 0.99
C GLU A 163 12.97 15.34 2.28
N SER A 164 13.87 14.34 2.18
CA SER A 164 14.32 13.48 3.28
C SER A 164 13.15 12.85 4.07
N ARG A 165 12.06 12.51 3.37
CA ARG A 165 10.87 11.91 3.95
C ARG A 165 10.16 10.98 2.96
N GLU A 166 9.22 10.21 3.48
CA GLU A 166 8.31 9.41 2.67
C GLU A 166 7.25 10.29 1.98
N LEU A 167 6.85 9.88 0.78
CA LEU A 167 5.81 10.57 0.02
C LEU A 167 4.45 9.90 0.27
N ALA A 168 3.43 10.71 0.50
CA ALA A 168 2.05 10.26 0.55
C ALA A 168 1.52 9.93 -0.87
N ALA A 169 0.49 9.10 -0.96
CA ALA A 169 -0.10 8.69 -2.24
C ALA A 169 -0.51 9.89 -3.11
N GLU A 170 -1.13 10.89 -2.52
CA GLU A 170 -1.51 12.13 -3.23
C GLU A 170 -0.30 12.90 -3.76
N GLU A 171 0.80 12.96 -3.04
CA GLU A 171 2.03 13.64 -3.47
C GLU A 171 2.70 12.92 -4.64
N ILE A 172 2.60 11.57 -4.64
CA ILE A 172 3.05 10.73 -5.75
C ILE A 172 2.21 11.01 -6.99
N TYR A 173 0.89 11.05 -6.84
CA TYR A 173 -0.02 11.35 -7.95
C TYR A 173 0.21 12.76 -8.52
N GLN A 174 0.35 13.77 -7.68
CA GLN A 174 0.61 15.13 -8.12
C GLN A 174 1.97 15.28 -8.83
N ALA A 175 3.00 14.60 -8.34
CA ALA A 175 4.30 14.58 -9.00
C ALA A 175 4.23 13.86 -10.36
N PHE A 176 3.55 12.72 -10.42
CA PHE A 176 3.30 12.00 -11.67
C PHE A 176 2.53 12.85 -12.67
N LYS A 177 1.43 13.46 -12.23
CA LYS A 177 0.58 14.31 -13.06
C LYS A 177 1.36 15.47 -13.65
N LYS A 178 2.13 16.16 -12.82
CA LYS A 178 2.96 17.31 -13.25
C LYS A 178 3.99 16.90 -14.30
N GLU A 179 4.68 15.77 -14.12
CA GLU A 179 5.77 15.36 -14.99
C GLU A 179 5.30 14.66 -16.28
N PHE A 180 4.30 13.77 -16.17
CA PHE A 180 3.93 12.90 -17.29
C PHE A 180 2.63 13.30 -17.99
N LEU A 181 1.74 14.08 -17.34
CA LEU A 181 0.47 14.48 -17.93
C LEU A 181 0.41 15.98 -18.27
N GLU A 182 1.03 16.83 -17.47
CA GLU A 182 0.99 18.29 -17.64
C GLU A 182 2.30 18.88 -18.20
N ASN A 183 3.36 18.08 -18.28
CA ASN A 183 4.62 18.49 -18.88
C ASN A 183 4.51 18.40 -20.40
N HIS A 184 4.46 19.55 -21.06
CA HIS A 184 4.40 19.68 -22.52
C HIS A 184 5.75 20.03 -23.15
N SER A 185 6.83 19.91 -22.40
CA SER A 185 8.18 20.17 -22.90
C SER A 185 8.95 18.84 -23.10
N PRO A 186 9.71 18.67 -24.15
CA PRO A 186 9.94 19.62 -25.28
C PRO A 186 8.88 19.57 -26.37
N LEU A 187 7.90 18.62 -26.28
CA LEU A 187 6.87 18.40 -27.29
C LEU A 187 5.48 18.61 -26.71
N ARG A 188 4.62 19.32 -27.42
CA ARG A 188 3.22 19.50 -27.10
C ARG A 188 2.36 19.04 -28.27
N LEU A 189 1.46 18.09 -28.02
CA LEU A 189 0.43 17.71 -28.99
C LEU A 189 -0.67 18.79 -28.97
N LEU A 190 -0.92 19.43 -30.13
CA LEU A 190 -1.93 20.47 -30.28
C LEU A 190 -3.27 19.87 -30.73
N SER A 191 -3.22 19.00 -31.75
CA SER A 191 -4.38 18.25 -32.25
C SER A 191 -3.91 17.00 -32.98
N TYR A 192 -4.81 16.05 -33.17
CA TYR A 192 -4.58 14.92 -34.07
C TYR A 192 -5.90 14.47 -34.71
N GLU A 193 -5.76 13.87 -35.87
CA GLU A 193 -6.85 13.24 -36.61
C GLU A 193 -6.41 11.83 -37.01
N THR A 194 -7.33 10.87 -36.91
CA THR A 194 -7.06 9.49 -37.32
C THR A 194 -8.06 9.08 -38.37
N GLU A 195 -7.57 8.42 -39.42
CA GLU A 195 -8.38 7.83 -40.49
C GLU A 195 -8.12 6.35 -40.60
N LYS A 196 -9.16 5.55 -40.61
CA LYS A 196 -9.05 4.11 -40.80
C LYS A 196 -8.91 3.80 -42.29
N LEU A 197 -7.75 3.29 -42.71
CA LEU A 197 -7.44 2.95 -44.09
C LEU A 197 -7.90 1.54 -44.42
N SER A 198 -7.79 0.59 -43.49
CA SER A 198 -8.21 -0.82 -43.67
C SER A 198 -8.63 -1.45 -42.35
N ALA A 199 -8.86 -2.76 -42.32
CA ALA A 199 -9.17 -3.48 -41.07
C ALA A 199 -8.03 -3.39 -40.04
N ASP A 200 -6.77 -3.38 -40.52
CA ASP A 200 -5.56 -3.46 -39.70
C ASP A 200 -4.64 -2.24 -39.87
N GLU A 201 -5.14 -1.15 -40.50
CA GLU A 201 -4.30 0.01 -40.77
C GLU A 201 -5.06 1.33 -40.50
N ILE A 202 -4.43 2.19 -39.72
CA ILE A 202 -4.90 3.52 -39.34
C ILE A 202 -3.82 4.53 -39.74
N SER A 203 -4.21 5.62 -40.37
CA SER A 203 -3.39 6.81 -40.55
C SER A 203 -3.64 7.79 -39.43
N CYS A 204 -2.59 8.44 -38.96
CA CYS A 204 -2.69 9.53 -37.98
C CYS A 204 -1.92 10.75 -38.50
N VAL A 205 -2.55 11.91 -38.46
CA VAL A 205 -1.91 13.21 -38.71
C VAL A 205 -2.01 14.02 -37.41
N ALA A 206 -0.90 14.53 -36.94
CA ALA A 206 -0.83 15.28 -35.69
C ALA A 206 -0.14 16.63 -35.88
N GLN A 207 -0.71 17.66 -35.25
CA GLN A 207 -0.07 18.98 -35.11
C GLN A 207 0.67 18.99 -33.77
N ILE A 208 1.97 19.24 -33.83
CA ILE A 208 2.83 19.30 -32.65
C ILE A 208 3.55 20.65 -32.54
N GLU A 209 3.86 21.05 -31.33
CA GLU A 209 4.74 22.17 -31.03
C GLU A 209 6.01 21.64 -30.37
N HIS A 210 7.16 22.00 -30.92
CA HIS A 210 8.47 21.65 -30.38
C HIS A 210 9.26 22.94 -30.16
N LYS A 211 9.53 23.31 -28.92
CA LYS A 211 10.27 24.51 -28.53
C LYS A 211 9.70 25.83 -29.15
N GLY A 212 8.39 25.87 -29.33
CA GLY A 212 7.70 27.04 -29.90
C GLY A 212 7.46 26.97 -31.42
N ASP A 213 8.06 26.02 -32.12
CA ASP A 213 7.83 25.80 -33.55
C ASP A 213 6.72 24.74 -33.75
N GLN A 214 5.72 25.10 -34.55
CA GLN A 214 4.63 24.19 -34.88
C GLN A 214 4.96 23.41 -36.18
N SER A 215 4.68 22.12 -36.16
CA SER A 215 4.87 21.24 -37.31
C SER A 215 3.78 20.17 -37.37
N GLU A 216 3.52 19.71 -38.58
CA GLU A 216 2.64 18.58 -38.85
C GLU A 216 3.47 17.32 -39.04
N ILE A 217 3.08 16.26 -38.36
CA ILE A 217 3.64 14.92 -38.53
C ILE A 217 2.56 13.93 -38.92
N SER A 218 2.91 12.93 -39.70
CA SER A 218 1.97 11.87 -40.08
C SER A 218 2.63 10.51 -39.99
N GLY A 219 1.83 9.49 -39.69
CA GLY A 219 2.27 8.10 -39.60
C GLY A 219 1.14 7.13 -39.90
N GLN A 220 1.50 5.90 -40.18
CA GLN A 220 0.56 4.80 -40.39
C GLN A 220 0.97 3.61 -39.51
N GLY A 221 -0.01 2.95 -38.92
CA GLY A 221 0.20 1.80 -38.05
C GLY A 221 -1.07 0.99 -37.86
N ASN A 222 -0.99 -0.06 -37.06
CA ASN A 222 -2.14 -0.91 -36.75
C ASN A 222 -3.01 -0.35 -35.59
N GLY A 223 -2.68 0.82 -35.08
CA GLY A 223 -3.44 1.57 -34.08
C GLY A 223 -3.01 3.04 -34.05
N PRO A 224 -3.76 3.92 -33.37
CA PRO A 224 -3.51 5.36 -33.36
C PRO A 224 -2.19 5.78 -32.68
N ILE A 225 -1.51 4.86 -32.03
CA ILE A 225 -0.27 5.10 -31.25
C ILE A 225 0.90 4.25 -31.77
N ASN A 226 0.68 3.38 -32.75
CA ASN A 226 1.72 2.49 -33.33
C ASN A 226 2.20 3.01 -34.68
#